data_e556fc1eb11f4b020b426f3e3b0c3028
#
_entry.id   e556fc1eb11f4b020b426f3e3b0c3028
#
_cell.length_a   1.000
_cell.length_b   1.000
_cell.length_c   1.000
_cell.angle_alpha   90.00
_cell.angle_beta   90.00
_cell.angle_gamma   90.00
#
_symmetry.space_group_name_H-M   'P 1'
#
loop_
_entity.id
_entity.type
_entity.pdbx_description
1 polymer ?
#
loop_
_entity_poly.entity_id
_entity_poly.type
_entity_poly.pdbx_seq_one_letter_code
_entity_poly.pdbx_strand_id
1 'polypeptide(L)'
;MATDNKVLDKGGAVREGEELDAKAVSEWLRDQGVDVVGKPTVTQFSGGASNWTYRLQYEGEDKNQDLILRRPPKGTKAKSAHDMVREYTVQKALKDAYPYVPEMIALCTDEAVIGADFYVMERMEGIIPRAELPEGIDLNPEQTRLLCTNVLDALVELHQIDYTEHPDLVNLGRGEGYCERQISGWDKRYVKAKTPNVPSFALVRQWLAKHTPADSKTCIIHNDWRFDNVILDADEPTKVIGVLDWEMATLGDPLMDLGSALAYWIEEDDNIIMQQFRRQPTHLEGMMTRDEVVEYYLKQSGLEIDNWTFYEVFGLFRLSGIIQQIYYRYYHKQTTNPAFKNAWLVIHVMHAKCLKLIAQYEGEALFNAYVQPHLEDIGVDAAAIEQLPSPVQKVVKSILPKGYFAKAPDSPEA
;
A
#
# COMPACT_ATOMS: atom_id res chain seq x y z
N MET A 1 -2.35 -13.47 -31.92
CA MET A 1 -2.53 -14.80 -31.29
C MET A 1 -3.36 -14.53 -30.04
N ALA A 2 -4.42 -15.28 -29.78
CA ALA A 2 -5.22 -15.03 -28.55
C ALA A 2 -4.32 -15.33 -27.34
N THR A 3 -4.04 -14.32 -26.54
CA THR A 3 -3.28 -14.42 -25.29
C THR A 3 -3.95 -15.48 -24.42
N ASP A 4 -3.18 -16.44 -23.93
CA ASP A 4 -3.73 -17.57 -23.19
C ASP A 4 -4.45 -17.03 -21.95
N ASN A 5 -5.73 -17.32 -21.85
CA ASN A 5 -6.71 -16.84 -20.86
C ASN A 5 -6.30 -17.12 -19.39
N LYS A 6 -5.10 -17.69 -19.13
CA LYS A 6 -4.52 -18.00 -17.81
C LYS A 6 -3.86 -16.79 -17.13
N VAL A 7 -3.45 -15.79 -17.89
CA VAL A 7 -2.66 -14.65 -17.41
C VAL A 7 -3.54 -13.56 -16.79
N LEU A 8 -4.81 -13.53 -17.21
CA LEU A 8 -5.76 -12.51 -16.77
C LEU A 8 -6.36 -12.82 -15.40
N ASP A 9 -6.50 -11.81 -14.53
CA ASP A 9 -7.23 -11.95 -13.26
C ASP A 9 -8.74 -12.06 -13.52
N LYS A 10 -9.32 -13.23 -13.23
CA LYS A 10 -10.72 -13.55 -13.58
C LYS A 10 -11.69 -13.53 -12.39
N GLY A 11 -11.19 -13.46 -11.20
CA GLY A 11 -11.96 -13.76 -10.00
C GLY A 11 -12.27 -15.26 -9.87
N GLY A 12 -12.71 -15.65 -8.70
CA GLY A 12 -13.11 -17.02 -8.34
C GLY A 12 -14.57 -17.12 -7.96
N ALA A 13 -14.96 -18.26 -7.38
CA ALA A 13 -16.27 -18.42 -6.79
C ALA A 13 -16.51 -17.39 -5.66
N VAL A 14 -17.73 -16.91 -5.55
CA VAL A 14 -18.14 -16.04 -4.45
C VAL A 14 -17.99 -16.81 -3.12
N ARG A 15 -17.36 -16.19 -2.14
CA ARG A 15 -17.14 -16.80 -0.82
C ARG A 15 -18.45 -16.94 -0.04
N GLU A 16 -18.54 -17.99 0.75
CA GLU A 16 -19.69 -18.25 1.62
C GLU A 16 -19.93 -17.07 2.58
N GLY A 17 -21.16 -16.58 2.65
CA GLY A 17 -21.54 -15.40 3.44
C GLY A 17 -21.28 -14.04 2.79
N GLU A 18 -20.62 -14.03 1.63
CA GLU A 18 -20.33 -12.81 0.86
C GLU A 18 -21.16 -12.73 -0.44
N GLU A 19 -22.28 -13.44 -0.51
CA GLU A 19 -23.13 -13.47 -1.70
C GLU A 19 -23.69 -12.07 -2.02
N LEU A 20 -23.73 -11.76 -3.32
CA LEU A 20 -24.28 -10.53 -3.87
C LEU A 20 -25.69 -10.78 -4.42
N ASP A 21 -26.66 -9.93 -4.07
CA ASP A 21 -27.95 -9.91 -4.75
C ASP A 21 -27.81 -9.26 -6.14
N ALA A 22 -27.35 -10.07 -7.08
CA ALA A 22 -27.11 -9.63 -8.45
C ALA A 22 -28.41 -9.21 -9.18
N LYS A 23 -29.59 -9.70 -8.72
CA LYS A 23 -30.88 -9.30 -9.29
C LYS A 23 -31.20 -7.86 -8.87
N ALA A 24 -31.12 -7.55 -7.58
CA ALA A 24 -31.35 -6.20 -7.06
C ALA A 24 -30.37 -5.18 -7.69
N VAL A 25 -29.08 -5.55 -7.82
CA VAL A 25 -28.09 -4.72 -8.50
C VAL A 25 -28.46 -4.46 -9.95
N SER A 26 -28.87 -5.49 -10.70
CA SER A 26 -29.23 -5.34 -12.13
C SER A 26 -30.50 -4.50 -12.33
N GLU A 27 -31.50 -4.63 -11.46
CA GLU A 27 -32.70 -3.81 -11.47
C GLU A 27 -32.34 -2.35 -11.20
N TRP A 28 -31.56 -2.10 -10.14
CA TRP A 28 -31.08 -0.76 -9.81
C TRP A 28 -30.24 -0.12 -10.93
N LEU A 29 -29.33 -0.86 -11.57
CA LEU A 29 -28.53 -0.35 -12.71
C LEU A 29 -29.43 0.10 -13.87
N ARG A 30 -30.48 -0.67 -14.20
CA ARG A 30 -31.44 -0.27 -15.24
C ARG A 30 -32.20 1.00 -14.87
N ASP A 31 -32.56 1.15 -13.59
CA ASP A 31 -33.22 2.36 -13.09
C ASP A 31 -32.30 3.59 -13.16
N GLN A 32 -30.95 3.38 -13.13
CA GLN A 32 -29.97 4.42 -13.37
C GLN A 32 -29.69 4.66 -14.88
N GLY A 33 -30.38 3.98 -15.77
CA GLY A 33 -30.22 4.14 -17.21
C GLY A 33 -29.06 3.32 -17.81
N VAL A 34 -28.47 2.40 -17.02
CA VAL A 34 -27.41 1.50 -17.52
C VAL A 34 -28.05 0.33 -18.25
N ASP A 35 -27.72 0.17 -19.53
CA ASP A 35 -28.30 -0.86 -20.40
C ASP A 35 -27.67 -2.23 -20.11
N VAL A 36 -28.10 -2.89 -19.02
CA VAL A 36 -27.69 -4.27 -18.70
C VAL A 36 -28.83 -5.26 -18.96
N VAL A 37 -28.52 -6.37 -19.64
CA VAL A 37 -29.50 -7.37 -20.07
C VAL A 37 -29.37 -8.65 -19.25
N GLY A 38 -30.51 -9.15 -18.75
CA GLY A 38 -30.58 -10.44 -18.05
C GLY A 38 -30.01 -10.41 -16.65
N LYS A 39 -29.46 -11.55 -16.22
CA LYS A 39 -28.77 -11.77 -14.95
C LYS A 39 -27.29 -12.00 -15.19
N PRO A 40 -26.37 -11.30 -14.51
CA PRO A 40 -24.94 -11.50 -14.74
C PRO A 40 -24.46 -12.81 -14.12
N THR A 41 -23.41 -13.36 -14.70
CA THR A 41 -22.52 -14.28 -14.02
C THR A 41 -21.67 -13.48 -13.04
N VAL A 42 -21.69 -13.87 -11.74
CA VAL A 42 -20.96 -13.18 -10.69
C VAL A 42 -19.75 -13.99 -10.26
N THR A 43 -18.57 -13.38 -10.29
CA THR A 43 -17.36 -13.91 -9.67
C THR A 43 -16.79 -12.90 -8.67
N GLN A 44 -15.92 -13.34 -7.77
CA GLN A 44 -15.33 -12.48 -6.74
C GLN A 44 -13.82 -12.52 -6.82
N PHE A 45 -13.18 -11.35 -6.75
CA PHE A 45 -11.73 -11.28 -6.68
C PHE A 45 -11.24 -11.58 -5.26
N SER A 46 -10.14 -12.32 -5.18
CA SER A 46 -9.50 -12.66 -3.90
C SER A 46 -8.62 -11.54 -3.35
N GLY A 47 -8.20 -10.60 -4.21
CA GLY A 47 -7.43 -9.41 -3.86
C GLY A 47 -8.31 -8.33 -3.24
N GLY A 48 -7.76 -7.58 -2.28
CA GLY A 48 -8.47 -6.52 -1.54
C GLY A 48 -8.86 -7.00 -0.14
N ALA A 49 -8.04 -6.63 0.86
CA ALA A 49 -8.31 -6.98 2.26
C ALA A 49 -9.43 -6.11 2.87
N SER A 50 -9.72 -4.98 2.25
CA SER A 50 -10.59 -3.93 2.79
C SER A 50 -12.00 -3.98 2.25
N ASN A 51 -12.18 -4.06 0.92
CA ASN A 51 -13.47 -4.02 0.25
C ASN A 51 -13.71 -5.29 -0.57
N TRP A 52 -14.97 -5.68 -0.72
CA TRP A 52 -15.35 -6.80 -1.59
C TRP A 52 -15.50 -6.33 -3.02
N THR A 53 -14.85 -7.03 -3.94
CA THR A 53 -14.83 -6.73 -5.37
C THR A 53 -15.43 -7.89 -6.14
N TYR A 54 -16.50 -7.62 -6.88
CA TYR A 54 -17.22 -8.59 -7.71
C TYR A 54 -17.12 -8.21 -9.17
N ARG A 55 -17.02 -9.22 -10.01
CA ARG A 55 -17.17 -9.09 -11.46
C ARG A 55 -18.60 -9.46 -11.83
N LEU A 56 -19.25 -8.62 -12.63
CA LEU A 56 -20.59 -8.83 -13.16
C LEU A 56 -20.48 -8.96 -14.68
N GLN A 57 -20.65 -10.18 -15.18
CA GLN A 57 -20.60 -10.48 -16.63
C GLN A 57 -22.02 -10.62 -17.15
N TYR A 58 -22.45 -9.68 -17.98
CA TYR A 58 -23.72 -9.72 -18.69
C TYR A 58 -23.48 -10.19 -20.11
N GLU A 59 -24.20 -11.25 -20.53
CA GLU A 59 -24.19 -11.75 -21.90
C GLU A 59 -25.41 -11.20 -22.62
N GLY A 60 -25.22 -10.34 -23.61
CA GLY A 60 -26.26 -9.77 -24.44
C GLY A 60 -26.12 -10.21 -25.89
N GLU A 61 -27.22 -10.18 -26.68
CA GLU A 61 -27.19 -10.57 -28.09
C GLU A 61 -26.28 -9.65 -28.92
N ASP A 62 -26.24 -8.35 -28.60
CA ASP A 62 -25.50 -7.35 -29.37
C ASP A 62 -24.21 -6.86 -28.65
N LYS A 63 -24.13 -6.99 -27.32
CA LYS A 63 -23.00 -6.48 -26.53
C LYS A 63 -22.88 -7.21 -25.18
N ASN A 64 -21.74 -7.82 -24.99
CA ASN A 64 -21.35 -8.30 -23.65
C ASN A 64 -20.86 -7.12 -22.81
N GLN A 65 -21.29 -7.09 -21.54
CA GLN A 65 -20.79 -6.09 -20.58
C GLN A 65 -20.08 -6.79 -19.44
N ASP A 66 -18.93 -6.25 -19.09
CA ASP A 66 -18.05 -6.76 -18.03
C ASP A 66 -17.78 -5.62 -17.05
N LEU A 67 -18.43 -5.68 -15.90
CA LEU A 67 -18.45 -4.63 -14.92
C LEU A 67 -17.83 -5.10 -13.60
N ILE A 68 -17.29 -4.17 -12.85
CA ILE A 68 -16.82 -4.38 -11.49
C ILE A 68 -17.74 -3.65 -10.52
N LEU A 69 -18.16 -4.36 -9.47
CA LEU A 69 -18.85 -3.78 -8.31
C LEU A 69 -17.96 -3.86 -7.09
N ARG A 70 -17.78 -2.74 -6.41
CA ARG A 70 -17.09 -2.67 -5.10
C ARG A 70 -18.03 -2.24 -3.99
N ARG A 71 -17.92 -2.91 -2.84
CA ARG A 71 -18.70 -2.60 -1.63
C ARG A 71 -17.89 -2.92 -0.37
N PRO A 72 -18.22 -2.31 0.79
CA PRO A 72 -17.62 -2.69 2.06
C PRO A 72 -18.06 -4.10 2.49
N PRO A 73 -17.30 -4.78 3.36
CA PRO A 73 -17.71 -6.02 4.01
C PRO A 73 -18.97 -5.82 4.87
N LYS A 74 -19.79 -6.88 5.00
CA LYS A 74 -21.00 -6.84 5.87
C LYS A 74 -20.61 -6.53 7.32
N GLY A 75 -21.35 -5.63 7.96
CA GLY A 75 -21.19 -5.29 9.38
C GLY A 75 -20.09 -4.29 9.71
N THR A 76 -19.36 -3.79 8.74
CA THR A 76 -18.30 -2.78 8.95
C THR A 76 -18.91 -1.38 9.05
N LYS A 77 -18.80 -0.74 10.23
CA LYS A 77 -19.32 0.61 10.49
C LYS A 77 -18.25 1.69 10.59
N ALA A 78 -17.02 1.43 10.19
CA ALA A 78 -15.97 2.44 10.19
C ALA A 78 -16.14 3.37 8.98
N LYS A 79 -16.82 4.48 9.17
CA LYS A 79 -17.14 5.49 8.15
C LYS A 79 -15.95 6.04 7.34
N SER A 80 -14.71 5.84 7.77
CA SER A 80 -13.54 6.42 7.12
C SER A 80 -12.65 5.42 6.36
N ALA A 81 -12.84 4.10 6.56
CA ALA A 81 -11.99 3.08 5.96
C ALA A 81 -12.63 2.38 4.74
N HIS A 82 -13.91 2.65 4.45
CA HIS A 82 -14.69 2.00 3.41
C HIS A 82 -15.68 3.00 2.79
N ASP A 83 -15.19 4.18 2.44
CA ASP A 83 -15.99 5.27 1.88
C ASP A 83 -16.12 5.11 0.36
N MET A 84 -17.17 4.39 -0.06
CA MET A 84 -17.45 4.12 -1.47
C MET A 84 -17.74 5.40 -2.26
N VAL A 85 -18.36 6.38 -1.62
CA VAL A 85 -18.64 7.68 -2.26
C VAL A 85 -17.33 8.40 -2.60
N ARG A 86 -16.42 8.44 -1.65
CA ARG A 86 -15.10 9.07 -1.83
C ARG A 86 -14.29 8.36 -2.91
N GLU A 87 -14.21 7.03 -2.86
CA GLU A 87 -13.45 6.22 -3.82
C GLU A 87 -14.01 6.39 -5.25
N TYR A 88 -15.34 6.39 -5.40
CA TYR A 88 -16.01 6.69 -6.66
C TYR A 88 -15.71 8.10 -7.17
N THR A 89 -15.85 9.11 -6.29
CA THR A 89 -15.68 10.52 -6.66
C THR A 89 -14.26 10.82 -7.14
N VAL A 90 -13.25 10.27 -6.44
CA VAL A 90 -11.84 10.44 -6.83
C VAL A 90 -11.59 9.90 -8.24
N GLN A 91 -11.99 8.65 -8.50
CA GLN A 91 -11.74 8.02 -9.79
C GLN A 91 -12.52 8.73 -10.91
N LYS A 92 -13.77 9.11 -10.66
CA LYS A 92 -14.57 9.85 -11.62
C LYS A 92 -13.96 11.21 -11.97
N ALA A 93 -13.48 11.94 -10.97
CA ALA A 93 -12.88 13.26 -11.19
C ALA A 93 -11.50 13.18 -11.87
N LEU A 94 -10.79 12.07 -11.70
CA LEU A 94 -9.49 11.85 -12.34
C LEU A 94 -9.59 11.42 -13.81
N LYS A 95 -10.74 10.91 -14.28
CA LYS A 95 -10.85 10.24 -15.57
C LYS A 95 -10.33 11.06 -16.76
N ASP A 96 -10.62 12.35 -16.79
CA ASP A 96 -10.22 13.22 -17.90
C ASP A 96 -8.72 13.62 -17.86
N ALA A 97 -8.10 13.60 -16.66
CA ALA A 97 -6.72 14.02 -16.45
C ALA A 97 -5.75 12.86 -16.26
N TYR A 98 -6.25 11.68 -15.94
CA TYR A 98 -5.45 10.50 -15.61
C TYR A 98 -6.03 9.24 -16.29
N PRO A 99 -5.44 8.76 -17.38
CA PRO A 99 -6.05 7.73 -18.22
C PRO A 99 -6.13 6.35 -17.55
N TYR A 100 -5.41 6.13 -16.46
CA TYR A 100 -5.29 4.85 -15.78
C TYR A 100 -6.41 4.56 -14.77
N VAL A 101 -7.43 5.39 -14.66
CA VAL A 101 -8.63 5.08 -13.86
C VAL A 101 -9.75 4.50 -14.75
N PRO A 102 -10.56 3.56 -14.24
CA PRO A 102 -11.68 3.00 -14.99
C PRO A 102 -12.78 4.05 -15.23
N GLU A 103 -13.66 3.79 -16.19
CA GLU A 103 -14.90 4.53 -16.34
C GLU A 103 -15.84 4.22 -15.17
N MET A 104 -16.28 5.26 -14.47
CA MET A 104 -17.19 5.12 -13.33
C MET A 104 -18.66 5.11 -13.81
N ILE A 105 -19.33 3.99 -13.68
CA ILE A 105 -20.68 3.76 -14.25
C ILE A 105 -21.78 4.32 -13.34
N ALA A 106 -21.82 3.90 -12.07
CA ALA A 106 -22.87 4.32 -11.15
C ALA A 106 -22.44 4.19 -9.68
N LEU A 107 -22.98 5.06 -8.82
CA LEU A 107 -22.80 5.05 -7.37
C LEU A 107 -24.15 4.87 -6.69
N CYS A 108 -24.25 3.89 -5.80
CA CYS A 108 -25.44 3.66 -4.97
C CYS A 108 -25.15 3.98 -3.51
N THR A 109 -25.94 4.88 -2.94
CA THR A 109 -25.94 5.20 -1.50
C THR A 109 -27.25 4.80 -0.82
N ASP A 110 -28.09 4.01 -1.51
CA ASP A 110 -29.31 3.44 -0.96
C ASP A 110 -29.04 2.04 -0.41
N GLU A 111 -28.95 1.95 0.92
CA GLU A 111 -28.74 0.66 1.59
C GLU A 111 -29.88 -0.35 1.36
N ALA A 112 -31.08 0.10 0.88
CA ALA A 112 -32.18 -0.81 0.59
C ALA A 112 -31.87 -1.78 -0.57
N VAL A 113 -30.92 -1.44 -1.45
CA VAL A 113 -30.58 -2.26 -2.61
C VAL A 113 -29.83 -3.55 -2.21
N ILE A 114 -28.69 -3.41 -1.50
CA ILE A 114 -27.86 -4.56 -1.07
C ILE A 114 -27.33 -4.44 0.36
N GLY A 115 -27.85 -3.54 1.17
CA GLY A 115 -27.48 -3.37 2.58
C GLY A 115 -26.20 -2.57 2.83
N ALA A 116 -25.65 -1.88 1.82
CA ALA A 116 -24.50 -1.02 1.94
C ALA A 116 -24.35 -0.14 0.70
N ASP A 117 -23.61 0.97 0.84
CA ASP A 117 -23.14 1.74 -0.31
C ASP A 117 -22.28 0.87 -1.23
N PHE A 118 -22.38 1.10 -2.52
CA PHE A 118 -21.52 0.43 -3.51
C PHE A 118 -21.37 1.29 -4.76
N TYR A 119 -20.35 0.99 -5.56
CA TYR A 119 -20.24 1.58 -6.88
C TYR A 119 -19.94 0.52 -7.94
N VAL A 120 -20.26 0.87 -9.17
CA VAL A 120 -20.02 0.05 -10.35
C VAL A 120 -19.15 0.84 -11.31
N MET A 121 -18.16 0.16 -11.87
CA MET A 121 -17.21 0.69 -12.85
C MET A 121 -16.97 -0.31 -13.99
N GLU A 122 -16.37 0.15 -15.09
CA GLU A 122 -15.91 -0.76 -16.13
C GLU A 122 -14.83 -1.70 -15.57
N ARG A 123 -14.74 -2.90 -16.15
CA ARG A 123 -13.60 -3.77 -15.88
C ARG A 123 -12.46 -3.46 -16.83
N MET A 124 -11.34 -3.05 -16.28
CA MET A 124 -10.08 -2.98 -17.00
C MET A 124 -9.47 -4.38 -17.03
N GLU A 125 -9.40 -4.99 -18.20
CA GLU A 125 -8.88 -6.35 -18.35
C GLU A 125 -7.39 -6.31 -18.63
N GLY A 126 -6.59 -6.98 -17.79
CA GLY A 126 -5.15 -7.02 -17.94
C GLY A 126 -4.48 -7.91 -16.89
N ILE A 127 -3.18 -7.73 -16.75
CA ILE A 127 -2.30 -8.48 -15.87
C ILE A 127 -2.08 -7.66 -14.60
N ILE A 128 -2.25 -8.27 -13.44
CA ILE A 128 -1.89 -7.66 -12.14
C ILE A 128 -0.63 -8.34 -11.63
N PRO A 129 0.53 -7.64 -11.64
CA PRO A 129 1.80 -8.18 -11.11
C PRO A 129 1.69 -8.35 -9.59
N ARG A 130 1.93 -9.58 -9.13
CA ARG A 130 1.95 -9.89 -7.69
C ARG A 130 3.39 -10.14 -7.23
N ALA A 131 3.61 -10.90 -6.18
CA ALA A 131 4.95 -11.28 -5.73
C ALA A 131 5.80 -11.89 -6.85
N GLU A 132 5.16 -12.65 -7.74
CA GLU A 132 5.73 -13.15 -8.99
C GLU A 132 4.87 -12.65 -10.17
N LEU A 133 5.46 -12.60 -11.35
CA LEU A 133 4.70 -12.41 -12.58
C LEU A 133 3.85 -13.67 -12.84
N PRO A 134 2.66 -13.54 -13.47
CA PRO A 134 1.85 -14.69 -13.84
C PRO A 134 2.60 -15.66 -14.77
N GLU A 135 2.26 -16.96 -14.65
CA GLU A 135 2.81 -17.99 -15.52
C GLU A 135 2.59 -17.65 -17.00
N GLY A 136 3.67 -17.68 -17.78
CA GLY A 136 3.66 -17.33 -19.21
C GLY A 136 4.05 -15.88 -19.51
N ILE A 137 4.34 -15.07 -18.50
CA ILE A 137 4.95 -13.74 -18.64
C ILE A 137 6.40 -13.81 -18.21
N ASP A 138 7.29 -13.82 -19.21
CA ASP A 138 8.73 -13.77 -19.01
C ASP A 138 9.26 -12.44 -19.55
N LEU A 139 9.79 -11.60 -18.66
CA LEU A 139 10.43 -10.35 -19.03
C LEU A 139 11.96 -10.49 -18.93
N ASN A 140 12.66 -10.08 -19.98
CA ASN A 140 14.10 -9.93 -19.91
C ASN A 140 14.46 -8.66 -19.08
N PRO A 141 15.72 -8.46 -18.66
CA PRO A 141 16.12 -7.34 -17.82
C PRO A 141 15.78 -5.95 -18.40
N GLU A 142 15.84 -5.78 -19.71
CA GLU A 142 15.48 -4.51 -20.39
C GLU A 142 13.97 -4.26 -20.30
N GLN A 143 13.17 -5.30 -20.51
CA GLN A 143 11.70 -5.22 -20.37
C GLN A 143 11.29 -5.00 -18.91
N THR A 144 11.98 -5.64 -17.98
CA THR A 144 11.75 -5.40 -16.53
C THR A 144 12.06 -3.96 -16.15
N ARG A 145 13.17 -3.40 -16.68
CA ARG A 145 13.51 -1.99 -16.48
C ARG A 145 12.45 -1.06 -17.10
N LEU A 146 11.95 -1.38 -18.29
CA LEU A 146 10.89 -0.62 -18.94
C LEU A 146 9.57 -0.69 -18.15
N LEU A 147 9.19 -1.87 -17.65
CA LEU A 147 8.03 -2.02 -16.77
C LEU A 147 8.16 -1.12 -15.53
N CYS A 148 9.32 -1.17 -14.86
CA CYS A 148 9.59 -0.32 -13.70
C CYS A 148 9.44 1.17 -14.02
N THR A 149 10.03 1.60 -15.15
CA THR A 149 9.96 2.98 -15.64
C THR A 149 8.50 3.39 -15.87
N ASN A 150 7.72 2.61 -16.60
CA ASN A 150 6.33 2.93 -16.93
C ASN A 150 5.42 3.00 -15.68
N VAL A 151 5.68 2.16 -14.67
CA VAL A 151 4.96 2.22 -13.41
C VAL A 151 5.31 3.49 -12.62
N LEU A 152 6.57 3.92 -12.64
CA LEU A 152 7.00 5.16 -12.00
C LEU A 152 6.49 6.39 -12.75
N ASP A 153 6.48 6.38 -14.09
CA ASP A 153 5.94 7.46 -14.90
C ASP A 153 4.46 7.69 -14.60
N ALA A 154 3.67 6.60 -14.47
CA ALA A 154 2.27 6.71 -14.06
C ALA A 154 2.09 7.35 -12.67
N LEU A 155 3.01 7.13 -11.73
CA LEU A 155 3.00 7.81 -10.43
C LEU A 155 3.37 9.30 -10.57
N VAL A 156 4.38 9.62 -11.38
CA VAL A 156 4.79 11.00 -11.65
C VAL A 156 3.65 11.77 -12.32
N GLU A 157 2.98 11.19 -13.32
CA GLU A 157 1.82 11.78 -13.98
C GLU A 157 0.71 12.10 -12.97
N LEU A 158 0.39 11.17 -12.04
CA LEU A 158 -0.58 11.41 -10.98
C LEU A 158 -0.20 12.62 -10.12
N HIS A 159 1.06 12.72 -9.70
CA HIS A 159 1.55 13.79 -8.84
C HIS A 159 1.69 15.14 -9.55
N GLN A 160 1.63 15.15 -10.90
CA GLN A 160 1.70 16.37 -11.71
C GLN A 160 0.32 16.94 -12.05
N ILE A 161 -0.78 16.21 -11.78
CA ILE A 161 -2.14 16.70 -12.04
C ILE A 161 -2.41 17.95 -11.21
N ASP A 162 -2.88 19.01 -11.87
CA ASP A 162 -3.37 20.20 -11.18
C ASP A 162 -4.79 19.94 -10.63
N TYR A 163 -4.83 19.47 -9.38
CA TYR A 163 -6.08 19.16 -8.72
C TYR A 163 -7.00 20.39 -8.55
N THR A 164 -6.48 21.61 -8.66
CA THR A 164 -7.27 22.86 -8.51
C THR A 164 -8.20 23.10 -9.70
N GLU A 165 -7.92 22.49 -10.84
CA GLU A 165 -8.78 22.49 -12.01
C GLU A 165 -9.96 21.50 -11.89
N HIS A 166 -9.96 20.63 -10.84
CA HIS A 166 -10.95 19.60 -10.62
C HIS A 166 -11.73 19.86 -9.30
N PRO A 167 -12.92 20.49 -9.33
CA PRO A 167 -13.66 20.89 -8.13
C PRO A 167 -13.90 19.75 -7.12
N ASP A 168 -14.10 18.53 -7.60
CA ASP A 168 -14.33 17.34 -6.76
C ASP A 168 -13.06 16.87 -6.04
N LEU A 169 -11.85 17.26 -6.52
CA LEU A 169 -10.57 16.88 -5.93
C LEU A 169 -10.04 17.92 -4.94
N VAL A 170 -10.46 19.18 -5.01
CA VAL A 170 -9.99 20.25 -4.12
C VAL A 170 -10.21 19.91 -2.65
N ASN A 171 -11.29 19.21 -2.33
CA ASN A 171 -11.66 18.81 -0.97
C ASN A 171 -11.25 17.38 -0.62
N LEU A 172 -10.44 16.72 -1.46
CA LEU A 172 -10.03 15.33 -1.24
C LEU A 172 -9.20 15.14 0.04
N GLY A 173 -8.52 16.17 0.49
CA GLY A 173 -7.67 16.18 1.69
C GLY A 173 -7.57 17.55 2.34
N ARG A 174 -6.76 17.65 3.38
CA ARG A 174 -6.57 18.90 4.14
C ARG A 174 -5.49 19.83 3.53
N GLY A 175 -4.86 19.43 2.42
CA GLY A 175 -3.76 20.18 1.81
C GLY A 175 -2.53 20.29 2.69
N GLU A 176 -1.97 21.50 2.82
CA GLU A 176 -0.70 21.81 3.52
C GLU A 176 -0.59 21.22 4.92
N GLY A 177 0.65 20.98 5.37
CA GLY A 177 0.98 20.38 6.65
C GLY A 177 0.76 18.85 6.66
N TYR A 178 0.83 18.22 5.50
CA TYR A 178 0.63 16.78 5.37
C TYR A 178 1.70 15.98 6.13
N CYS A 179 2.98 16.31 5.95
CA CYS A 179 4.10 15.62 6.62
C CYS A 179 3.92 15.60 8.14
N GLU A 180 3.69 16.76 8.76
CA GLU A 180 3.50 16.87 10.21
C GLU A 180 2.31 16.03 10.71
N ARG A 181 1.18 16.11 10.01
CA ARG A 181 -0.01 15.33 10.36
C ARG A 181 0.22 13.83 10.25
N GLN A 182 0.97 13.37 9.26
CA GLN A 182 1.28 11.95 9.09
C GLN A 182 2.19 11.44 10.20
N ILE A 183 3.26 12.17 10.53
CA ILE A 183 4.16 11.79 11.62
C ILE A 183 3.38 11.69 12.94
N SER A 184 2.66 12.73 13.33
CA SER A 184 1.84 12.73 14.56
C SER A 184 0.76 11.64 14.55
N GLY A 185 0.13 11.40 13.40
CA GLY A 185 -0.92 10.40 13.25
C GLY A 185 -0.40 8.98 13.39
N TRP A 186 0.70 8.63 12.73
CA TRP A 186 1.30 7.29 12.78
C TRP A 186 1.96 7.02 14.12
N ASP A 187 2.56 8.02 14.76
CA ASP A 187 3.06 7.92 16.14
C ASP A 187 1.95 7.41 17.07
N LYS A 188 0.82 8.12 17.11
CA LYS A 188 -0.33 7.75 17.95
C LYS A 188 -0.89 6.37 17.64
N ARG A 189 -0.99 6.01 16.34
CA ARG A 189 -1.50 4.70 15.92
C ARG A 189 -0.56 3.56 16.36
N TYR A 190 0.75 3.74 16.20
CA TYR A 190 1.74 2.76 16.63
C TYR A 190 1.69 2.52 18.13
N VAL A 191 1.75 3.58 18.93
CA VAL A 191 1.68 3.50 20.39
C VAL A 191 0.40 2.79 20.85
N LYS A 192 -0.74 3.14 20.25
CA LYS A 192 -2.04 2.53 20.61
C LYS A 192 -2.11 1.04 20.26
N ALA A 193 -1.47 0.61 19.17
CA ALA A 193 -1.50 -0.76 18.70
C ALA A 193 -0.33 -1.61 19.21
N LYS A 194 0.66 -1.05 19.92
CA LYS A 194 1.85 -1.76 20.37
C LYS A 194 1.49 -2.96 21.24
N THR A 195 2.14 -4.09 20.99
CA THR A 195 2.10 -5.30 21.83
C THR A 195 3.43 -5.50 22.55
N PRO A 196 3.50 -6.30 23.64
CA PRO A 196 4.74 -6.44 24.43
C PRO A 196 5.93 -7.04 23.66
N ASN A 197 5.67 -7.77 22.58
CA ASN A 197 6.68 -8.50 21.82
C ASN A 197 7.19 -7.75 20.58
N VAL A 198 6.86 -6.47 20.42
CA VAL A 198 7.38 -5.63 19.33
C VAL A 198 8.18 -4.45 19.87
N PRO A 199 9.13 -3.89 19.08
CA PRO A 199 9.94 -2.77 19.53
C PRO A 199 9.11 -1.51 19.80
N SER A 200 9.63 -0.63 20.64
CA SER A 200 8.97 0.64 21.00
C SER A 200 8.99 1.67 19.88
N PHE A 201 9.95 1.60 18.95
CA PHE A 201 10.26 2.63 17.97
C PHE A 201 10.49 4.03 18.59
N ALA A 202 10.75 4.12 19.89
CA ALA A 202 10.84 5.41 20.58
C ALA A 202 11.86 6.36 19.93
N LEU A 203 13.06 5.86 19.64
CA LEU A 203 14.11 6.64 18.97
C LEU A 203 13.70 7.05 17.56
N VAL A 204 13.16 6.13 16.76
CA VAL A 204 12.70 6.39 15.38
C VAL A 204 11.60 7.46 15.38
N ARG A 205 10.63 7.35 16.27
CA ARG A 205 9.51 8.30 16.42
C ARG A 205 9.99 9.70 16.81
N GLN A 206 10.94 9.79 17.74
CA GLN A 206 11.57 11.06 18.14
C GLN A 206 12.36 11.66 16.96
N TRP A 207 13.14 10.86 16.27
CA TRP A 207 13.92 11.31 15.13
C TRP A 207 13.02 11.84 14.00
N LEU A 208 11.97 11.11 13.64
CA LEU A 208 11.00 11.55 12.65
C LEU A 208 10.33 12.87 13.03
N ALA A 209 9.90 13.02 14.30
CA ALA A 209 9.29 14.26 14.78
C ALA A 209 10.25 15.46 14.71
N LYS A 210 11.54 15.24 14.98
CA LYS A 210 12.57 16.29 14.93
C LYS A 210 12.94 16.69 13.49
N HIS A 211 12.91 15.74 12.54
CA HIS A 211 13.35 15.95 11.17
C HIS A 211 12.18 16.09 10.18
N THR A 212 10.97 16.30 10.67
CA THR A 212 9.80 16.49 9.78
C THR A 212 10.02 17.70 8.89
N PRO A 213 10.09 17.52 7.55
CA PRO A 213 10.23 18.63 6.62
C PRO A 213 8.92 19.40 6.45
N ALA A 214 8.99 20.57 5.87
CA ALA A 214 7.83 21.18 5.22
C ALA A 214 7.40 20.28 4.04
N ASP A 215 6.10 20.35 3.67
CA ASP A 215 5.63 19.64 2.49
C ASP A 215 6.39 20.14 1.24
N SER A 216 6.87 19.21 0.41
CA SER A 216 7.58 19.55 -0.83
C SER A 216 6.62 20.15 -1.88
N LYS A 217 5.42 19.60 -1.95
CA LYS A 217 4.31 20.01 -2.81
C LYS A 217 3.01 19.41 -2.27
N THR A 218 1.88 20.08 -2.49
CA THR A 218 0.57 19.46 -2.34
C THR A 218 0.08 18.98 -3.70
N CYS A 219 -0.17 17.70 -3.83
CA CYS A 219 -0.71 17.07 -5.03
C CYS A 219 -1.64 15.91 -4.67
N ILE A 220 -2.25 15.28 -5.67
CA ILE A 220 -2.98 14.02 -5.48
C ILE A 220 -1.96 12.92 -5.28
N ILE A 221 -2.09 12.16 -4.19
CA ILE A 221 -1.26 11.00 -3.88
C ILE A 221 -2.13 9.75 -3.76
N HIS A 222 -1.56 8.62 -4.16
CA HIS A 222 -2.24 7.32 -4.09
C HIS A 222 -2.22 6.72 -2.68
N ASN A 223 -1.12 6.89 -1.96
CA ASN A 223 -0.89 6.38 -0.59
C ASN A 223 -0.78 4.86 -0.43
N ASP A 224 -0.93 4.10 -1.51
CA ASP A 224 -0.72 2.65 -1.57
C ASP A 224 -0.19 2.24 -2.95
N TRP A 225 0.79 3.00 -3.47
CA TRP A 225 1.39 2.75 -4.78
C TRP A 225 2.23 1.48 -4.76
N ARG A 226 1.82 0.48 -5.54
CA ARG A 226 2.48 -0.81 -5.65
C ARG A 226 2.18 -1.46 -7.00
N PHE A 227 3.04 -2.39 -7.44
CA PHE A 227 2.80 -3.15 -8.66
C PHE A 227 1.50 -3.97 -8.62
N ASP A 228 1.14 -4.53 -7.45
CA ASP A 228 -0.10 -5.29 -7.29
C ASP A 228 -1.39 -4.42 -7.26
N ASN A 229 -1.22 -3.09 -7.35
CA ASN A 229 -2.29 -2.11 -7.60
C ASN A 229 -2.24 -1.52 -9.02
N VAL A 230 -1.45 -2.11 -9.92
CA VAL A 230 -1.34 -1.70 -11.32
C VAL A 230 -1.87 -2.80 -12.24
N ILE A 231 -2.53 -2.41 -13.32
CA ILE A 231 -2.96 -3.31 -14.39
C ILE A 231 -2.08 -3.07 -15.61
N LEU A 232 -1.48 -4.14 -16.10
CA LEU A 232 -0.68 -4.13 -17.31
C LEU A 232 -1.49 -4.64 -18.50
N ASP A 233 -1.15 -4.15 -19.68
CA ASP A 233 -1.71 -4.64 -20.95
C ASP A 233 -1.36 -6.12 -21.16
N ALA A 234 -2.32 -6.92 -21.60
CA ALA A 234 -2.16 -8.35 -21.76
C ALA A 234 -1.24 -8.72 -22.94
N ASP A 235 -1.20 -7.89 -23.98
CA ASP A 235 -0.39 -8.09 -25.18
C ASP A 235 0.98 -7.41 -25.06
N GLU A 236 1.08 -6.34 -24.24
CA GLU A 236 2.30 -5.57 -23.96
C GLU A 236 2.51 -5.44 -22.43
N PRO A 237 3.01 -6.48 -21.75
CA PRO A 237 3.05 -6.56 -20.28
C PRO A 237 4.02 -5.59 -19.58
N THR A 238 4.62 -4.68 -20.31
CA THR A 238 5.37 -3.55 -19.76
C THR A 238 4.53 -2.26 -19.69
N LYS A 239 3.37 -2.22 -20.36
CA LYS A 239 2.52 -1.05 -20.48
C LYS A 239 1.47 -1.02 -19.37
N VAL A 240 1.43 0.07 -18.62
CA VAL A 240 0.38 0.34 -17.63
C VAL A 240 -0.89 0.76 -18.36
N ILE A 241 -2.01 0.13 -18.03
CA ILE A 241 -3.33 0.49 -18.54
C ILE A 241 -4.32 0.87 -17.43
N GLY A 242 -4.00 0.53 -16.17
CA GLY A 242 -4.88 0.86 -15.05
C GLY A 242 -4.16 0.93 -13.72
N VAL A 243 -4.74 1.70 -12.80
CA VAL A 243 -4.33 1.82 -11.40
C VAL A 243 -5.55 1.55 -10.51
N LEU A 244 -5.36 0.68 -9.52
CA LEU A 244 -6.39 0.16 -8.64
C LEU A 244 -6.22 0.71 -7.22
N ASP A 245 -7.27 0.53 -6.41
CA ASP A 245 -7.27 0.70 -4.94
C ASP A 245 -7.06 2.14 -4.46
N TRP A 246 -7.97 3.00 -4.89
CA TRP A 246 -7.97 4.44 -4.62
C TRP A 246 -8.50 4.81 -3.21
N GLU A 247 -8.76 3.83 -2.33
CA GLU A 247 -9.33 4.06 -1.00
C GLU A 247 -8.49 4.97 -0.10
N MET A 248 -7.17 4.97 -0.32
CA MET A 248 -6.19 5.76 0.46
C MET A 248 -5.82 7.09 -0.20
N ALA A 249 -6.28 7.34 -1.44
CA ALA A 249 -5.92 8.54 -2.19
C ALA A 249 -6.35 9.82 -1.46
N THR A 250 -5.50 10.84 -1.49
CA THR A 250 -5.76 12.12 -0.82
C THR A 250 -4.90 13.24 -1.42
N LEU A 251 -5.10 14.48 -0.97
CA LEU A 251 -4.11 15.54 -1.17
C LEU A 251 -3.01 15.40 -0.13
N GLY A 252 -1.76 15.33 -0.59
CA GLY A 252 -0.61 15.12 0.27
C GLY A 252 0.71 15.43 -0.40
N ASP A 253 1.78 15.03 0.25
CA ASP A 253 3.15 15.23 -0.24
C ASP A 253 3.61 14.04 -1.10
N PRO A 254 4.07 14.26 -2.34
CA PRO A 254 4.47 13.20 -3.26
C PRO A 254 5.68 12.39 -2.78
N LEU A 255 6.60 13.00 -2.02
CA LEU A 255 7.76 12.28 -1.50
C LEU A 255 7.38 11.36 -0.32
N MET A 256 6.35 11.73 0.44
CA MET A 256 5.75 10.84 1.44
C MET A 256 5.05 9.63 0.80
N ASP A 257 4.44 9.83 -0.38
CA ASP A 257 3.83 8.74 -1.16
C ASP A 257 4.90 7.79 -1.71
N LEU A 258 5.95 8.34 -2.33
CA LEU A 258 7.08 7.56 -2.83
C LEU A 258 7.79 6.78 -1.71
N GLY A 259 8.07 7.42 -0.56
CA GLY A 259 8.68 6.76 0.59
C GLY A 259 7.80 5.62 1.13
N SER A 260 6.48 5.80 1.12
CA SER A 260 5.52 4.75 1.49
C SER A 260 5.51 3.59 0.49
N ALA A 261 5.62 3.86 -0.81
CA ALA A 261 5.73 2.86 -1.87
C ALA A 261 7.01 2.04 -1.74
N LEU A 262 8.16 2.71 -1.50
CA LEU A 262 9.46 2.07 -1.38
C LEU A 262 9.62 1.21 -0.12
N ALA A 263 8.80 1.41 0.92
CA ALA A 263 8.77 0.51 2.07
C ALA A 263 8.33 -0.94 1.70
N TYR A 264 7.56 -1.11 0.63
CA TYR A 264 7.16 -2.41 0.07
C TYR A 264 8.14 -2.93 -1.00
N TRP A 265 9.15 -2.13 -1.38
CA TRP A 265 10.10 -2.46 -2.43
C TRP A 265 11.22 -3.34 -1.88
N ILE A 266 11.11 -4.65 -2.12
CA ILE A 266 12.05 -5.65 -1.62
C ILE A 266 12.96 -6.07 -2.79
N GLU A 267 14.24 -5.73 -2.68
CA GLU A 267 15.25 -6.05 -3.67
C GLU A 267 15.73 -7.49 -3.54
N GLU A 268 16.39 -8.02 -4.56
CA GLU A 268 16.89 -9.39 -4.60
C GLU A 268 17.84 -9.72 -3.42
N ASP A 269 18.68 -8.74 -3.02
CA ASP A 269 19.67 -8.88 -1.94
C ASP A 269 19.13 -8.57 -0.54
N ASP A 270 17.85 -8.18 -0.41
CA ASP A 270 17.23 -8.01 0.89
C ASP A 270 17.20 -9.35 1.66
N ASN A 271 17.30 -9.28 2.97
CA ASN A 271 17.36 -10.45 3.82
C ASN A 271 16.14 -11.39 3.69
N ILE A 272 16.33 -12.66 4.04
CA ILE A 272 15.33 -13.73 3.88
C ILE A 272 13.98 -13.41 4.55
N ILE A 273 13.97 -12.64 5.64
CA ILE A 273 12.73 -12.26 6.31
C ILE A 273 11.94 -11.30 5.43
N MET A 274 12.59 -10.29 4.86
CA MET A 274 11.95 -9.38 3.92
C MET A 274 11.45 -10.10 2.68
N GLN A 275 12.24 -11.04 2.11
CA GLN A 275 11.82 -11.84 0.96
C GLN A 275 10.52 -12.62 1.22
N GLN A 276 10.30 -13.14 2.44
CA GLN A 276 9.05 -13.82 2.80
C GLN A 276 7.83 -12.89 2.84
N PHE A 277 8.05 -11.58 2.96
CA PHE A 277 6.98 -10.56 2.97
C PHE A 277 6.83 -9.83 1.63
N ARG A 278 7.60 -10.22 0.62
CA ARG A 278 7.54 -9.63 -0.72
C ARG A 278 6.16 -9.89 -1.37
N ARG A 279 5.57 -8.81 -1.90
CA ARG A 279 4.26 -8.83 -2.56
C ARG A 279 4.29 -8.36 -4.00
N GLN A 280 5.45 -7.86 -4.45
CA GLN A 280 5.67 -7.26 -5.75
C GLN A 280 6.87 -7.94 -6.41
N PRO A 281 6.98 -7.91 -7.76
CA PRO A 281 8.07 -8.56 -8.47
C PRO A 281 9.35 -7.72 -8.50
N THR A 282 9.64 -6.98 -7.40
CA THR A 282 10.75 -6.00 -7.30
C THR A 282 12.13 -6.62 -7.15
N HIS A 283 12.22 -7.95 -7.08
CA HIS A 283 13.45 -8.74 -7.04
C HIS A 283 13.93 -9.17 -8.43
N LEU A 284 13.12 -8.94 -9.48
CA LEU A 284 13.46 -9.39 -10.82
C LEU A 284 14.70 -8.70 -11.36
N GLU A 285 15.53 -9.44 -12.11
CA GLU A 285 16.67 -8.88 -12.80
C GLU A 285 16.26 -7.75 -13.74
N GLY A 286 16.93 -6.60 -13.67
CA GLY A 286 16.59 -5.38 -14.41
C GLY A 286 15.65 -4.42 -13.66
N MET A 287 15.03 -4.83 -12.56
CA MET A 287 14.26 -3.91 -11.70
C MET A 287 15.18 -2.81 -11.12
N MET A 288 14.65 -1.61 -10.94
CA MET A 288 15.39 -0.53 -10.28
C MET A 288 15.59 -0.85 -8.80
N THR A 289 16.77 -0.52 -8.28
CA THR A 289 17.00 -0.45 -6.83
C THR A 289 16.21 0.71 -6.24
N ARG A 290 16.02 0.73 -4.90
CA ARG A 290 15.36 1.85 -4.21
C ARG A 290 16.03 3.19 -4.51
N ASP A 291 17.37 3.22 -4.52
CA ASP A 291 18.14 4.43 -4.84
C ASP A 291 17.91 4.88 -6.28
N GLU A 292 17.93 3.96 -7.25
CA GLU A 292 17.63 4.26 -8.65
C GLU A 292 16.18 4.77 -8.85
N VAL A 293 15.21 4.22 -8.11
CA VAL A 293 13.81 4.70 -8.13
C VAL A 293 13.73 6.14 -7.65
N VAL A 294 14.41 6.47 -6.55
CA VAL A 294 14.45 7.84 -6.01
C VAL A 294 15.08 8.80 -7.02
N GLU A 295 16.25 8.45 -7.56
CA GLU A 295 16.94 9.27 -8.56
C GLU A 295 16.07 9.50 -9.80
N TYR A 296 15.46 8.44 -10.31
CA TYR A 296 14.56 8.50 -11.45
C TYR A 296 13.36 9.42 -11.17
N TYR A 297 12.68 9.19 -10.05
CA TYR A 297 11.49 9.95 -9.68
C TYR A 297 11.80 11.45 -9.50
N LEU A 298 12.88 11.81 -8.80
CA LEU A 298 13.29 13.20 -8.61
C LEU A 298 13.61 13.88 -9.95
N LYS A 299 14.30 13.18 -10.85
CA LYS A 299 14.59 13.66 -12.20
C LYS A 299 13.30 13.93 -13.00
N GLN A 300 12.32 13.02 -12.97
CA GLN A 300 11.09 13.17 -13.74
C GLN A 300 10.13 14.18 -13.13
N SER A 301 10.04 14.25 -11.82
CA SER A 301 9.16 15.19 -11.10
C SER A 301 9.72 16.61 -11.02
N GLY A 302 11.04 16.78 -11.17
CA GLY A 302 11.74 18.05 -10.97
C GLY A 302 11.79 18.52 -9.52
N LEU A 303 11.49 17.65 -8.57
CA LEU A 303 11.57 17.95 -7.14
C LEU A 303 13.02 17.85 -6.66
N GLU A 304 13.40 18.77 -5.78
CA GLU A 304 14.67 18.76 -5.07
C GLU A 304 14.44 18.39 -3.59
N ILE A 305 15.36 17.65 -3.00
CA ILE A 305 15.29 17.23 -1.60
C ILE A 305 16.63 17.41 -0.90
N ASP A 306 16.58 17.81 0.37
CA ASP A 306 17.76 17.87 1.23
C ASP A 306 18.05 16.52 1.91
N ASN A 307 17.02 15.75 2.22
CA ASN A 307 17.13 14.54 3.03
C ASN A 307 16.12 13.46 2.63
N TRP A 308 16.54 12.54 1.76
CA TRP A 308 15.73 11.39 1.39
C TRP A 308 15.54 10.41 2.56
N THR A 309 16.51 10.29 3.45
CA THR A 309 16.47 9.33 4.58
C THR A 309 15.22 9.52 5.43
N PHE A 310 14.72 10.75 5.57
CA PHE A 310 13.47 11.01 6.28
C PHE A 310 12.29 10.22 5.68
N TYR A 311 12.12 10.28 4.38
CA TYR A 311 11.00 9.63 3.68
C TYR A 311 11.10 8.11 3.69
N GLU A 312 12.32 7.57 3.62
CA GLU A 312 12.57 6.14 3.71
C GLU A 312 12.27 5.61 5.13
N VAL A 313 12.78 6.28 6.17
CA VAL A 313 12.49 5.93 7.57
C VAL A 313 10.99 6.07 7.87
N PHE A 314 10.34 7.13 7.36
CA PHE A 314 8.89 7.29 7.49
C PHE A 314 8.12 6.14 6.84
N GLY A 315 8.47 5.78 5.62
CA GLY A 315 7.82 4.67 4.89
C GLY A 315 7.88 3.35 5.66
N LEU A 316 9.07 2.98 6.15
CA LEU A 316 9.29 1.79 6.98
C LEU A 316 8.51 1.85 8.30
N PHE A 317 8.51 3.01 8.98
CA PHE A 317 7.75 3.21 10.21
C PHE A 317 6.24 3.13 9.99
N ARG A 318 5.74 3.77 8.92
CA ARG A 318 4.33 3.69 8.52
C ARG A 318 3.91 2.26 8.25
N LEU A 319 4.68 1.52 7.46
CA LEU A 319 4.41 0.12 7.15
C LEU A 319 4.44 -0.75 8.41
N SER A 320 5.42 -0.52 9.30
CA SER A 320 5.46 -1.17 10.63
C SER A 320 4.18 -0.91 11.42
N GLY A 321 3.65 0.32 11.39
CA GLY A 321 2.41 0.70 12.03
C GLY A 321 1.18 0.01 11.44
N ILE A 322 1.12 -0.17 10.12
CA ILE A 322 0.05 -0.91 9.42
C ILE A 322 0.09 -2.38 9.86
N ILE A 323 1.27 -3.01 9.77
CA ILE A 323 1.45 -4.42 10.14
C ILE A 323 1.14 -4.62 11.63
N GLN A 324 1.54 -3.67 12.49
CA GLN A 324 1.26 -3.74 13.92
C GLN A 324 -0.24 -3.68 14.23
N GLN A 325 -1.02 -2.86 13.55
CA GLN A 325 -2.47 -2.82 13.73
C GLN A 325 -3.14 -4.13 13.32
N ILE A 326 -2.65 -4.78 12.25
CA ILE A 326 -3.10 -6.10 11.80
C ILE A 326 -2.71 -7.15 12.84
N TYR A 327 -1.46 -7.14 13.29
CA TYR A 327 -0.95 -8.07 14.30
C TYR A 327 -1.65 -7.90 15.66
N TYR A 328 -1.92 -6.68 16.08
CA TYR A 328 -2.69 -6.38 17.30
C TYR A 328 -4.02 -7.11 17.33
N ARG A 329 -4.77 -7.11 16.22
CA ARG A 329 -6.03 -7.84 16.12
C ARG A 329 -5.84 -9.36 16.25
N TYR A 330 -4.75 -9.89 15.68
CA TYR A 330 -4.41 -11.31 15.83
C TYR A 330 -3.99 -11.62 17.26
N TYR A 331 -3.11 -10.83 17.86
CA TYR A 331 -2.63 -10.98 19.22
C TYR A 331 -3.78 -11.00 20.24
N HIS A 332 -4.76 -10.14 20.07
CA HIS A 332 -5.96 -10.04 20.91
C HIS A 332 -7.11 -10.94 20.46
N LYS A 333 -6.87 -11.90 19.55
CA LYS A 333 -7.85 -12.91 19.08
C LYS A 333 -9.10 -12.29 18.42
N GLN A 334 -8.98 -11.07 17.87
CA GLN A 334 -10.04 -10.42 17.10
C GLN A 334 -10.08 -10.93 15.64
N THR A 335 -9.03 -11.63 15.21
CA THR A 335 -8.95 -12.39 13.96
C THR A 335 -8.18 -13.67 14.21
N THR A 336 -8.51 -14.73 13.49
CA THR A 336 -7.85 -16.04 13.56
C THR A 336 -7.02 -16.35 12.32
N ASN A 337 -6.92 -15.41 11.38
CA ASN A 337 -6.18 -15.64 10.13
C ASN A 337 -4.70 -15.97 10.41
N PRO A 338 -4.24 -17.19 10.07
CA PRO A 338 -2.90 -17.67 10.39
C PRO A 338 -1.79 -16.88 9.67
N ALA A 339 -2.11 -16.18 8.59
CA ALA A 339 -1.16 -15.33 7.87
C ALA A 339 -0.58 -14.21 8.75
N PHE A 340 -1.32 -13.79 9.79
CA PHE A 340 -0.90 -12.73 10.69
C PHE A 340 -0.06 -13.19 11.88
N LYS A 341 0.06 -14.51 12.09
CA LYS A 341 0.74 -15.10 13.24
C LYS A 341 2.17 -14.59 13.43
N ASN A 342 2.89 -14.47 12.33
CA ASN A 342 4.32 -14.11 12.32
C ASN A 342 4.57 -12.66 11.88
N ALA A 343 3.54 -11.84 11.74
CA ALA A 343 3.67 -10.46 11.27
C ALA A 343 4.56 -9.58 12.19
N TRP A 344 4.62 -9.90 13.49
CA TRP A 344 5.49 -9.21 14.45
C TRP A 344 6.99 -9.37 14.16
N LEU A 345 7.41 -10.44 13.46
CA LEU A 345 8.82 -10.68 13.15
C LEU A 345 9.39 -9.64 12.18
N VAL A 346 8.63 -9.27 11.16
CA VAL A 346 9.08 -8.27 10.18
C VAL A 346 9.15 -6.87 10.79
N ILE A 347 8.35 -6.58 11.82
CA ILE A 347 8.38 -5.29 12.53
C ILE A 347 9.75 -5.07 13.17
N HIS A 348 10.37 -6.11 13.76
CA HIS A 348 11.73 -6.02 14.29
C HIS A 348 12.77 -5.74 13.21
N VAL A 349 12.65 -6.37 12.04
CA VAL A 349 13.56 -6.12 10.91
C VAL A 349 13.42 -4.68 10.41
N MET A 350 12.20 -4.19 10.26
CA MET A 350 11.94 -2.80 9.85
C MET A 350 12.47 -1.80 10.86
N HIS A 351 12.28 -2.05 12.16
CA HIS A 351 12.86 -1.22 13.22
C HIS A 351 14.39 -1.15 13.10
N ALA A 352 15.06 -2.29 12.93
CA ALA A 352 16.51 -2.34 12.76
C ALA A 352 16.96 -1.58 11.50
N LYS A 353 16.22 -1.70 10.38
CA LYS A 353 16.50 -0.92 9.14
C LYS A 353 16.35 0.58 9.40
N CYS A 354 15.31 1.03 10.08
CA CYS A 354 15.15 2.44 10.45
C CYS A 354 16.34 2.97 11.27
N LEU A 355 16.76 2.21 12.29
CA LEU A 355 17.89 2.60 13.14
C LEU A 355 19.20 2.66 12.35
N LYS A 356 19.42 1.72 11.41
CA LYS A 356 20.58 1.73 10.53
C LYS A 356 20.62 2.98 9.66
N LEU A 357 19.51 3.33 9.01
CA LEU A 357 19.37 4.52 8.18
C LEU A 357 19.64 5.80 8.98
N ILE A 358 19.03 5.93 10.16
CA ILE A 358 19.25 7.06 11.05
C ILE A 358 20.73 7.16 11.47
N ALA A 359 21.36 6.06 11.85
CA ALA A 359 22.76 6.06 12.24
C ALA A 359 23.71 6.42 11.08
N GLN A 360 23.38 6.02 9.86
CA GLN A 360 24.13 6.40 8.67
C GLN A 360 23.99 7.89 8.35
N TYR A 361 22.80 8.43 8.49
CA TYR A 361 22.51 9.85 8.25
C TYR A 361 23.14 10.76 9.31
N GLU A 362 22.95 10.46 10.59
CA GLU A 362 23.43 11.30 11.71
C GLU A 362 24.93 11.15 11.98
N GLY A 363 25.49 10.00 11.63
CA GLY A 363 26.82 9.59 12.10
C GLY A 363 26.83 9.13 13.56
N GLU A 364 27.90 8.44 13.97
CA GLU A 364 27.98 7.73 15.24
C GLU A 364 27.79 8.63 16.47
N ALA A 365 28.37 9.83 16.47
CA ALA A 365 28.33 10.74 17.62
C ALA A 365 26.91 11.26 17.90
N LEU A 366 26.21 11.71 16.85
CA LEU A 366 24.82 12.23 16.97
C LEU A 366 23.84 11.10 17.20
N PHE A 367 23.99 9.95 16.54
CA PHE A 367 23.18 8.77 16.83
C PHE A 367 23.24 8.37 18.29
N ASN A 368 24.45 8.37 18.89
CA ASN A 368 24.61 8.08 20.30
C ASN A 368 23.89 9.09 21.21
N ALA A 369 23.79 10.36 20.81
CA ALA A 369 22.98 11.34 21.53
C ALA A 369 21.49 11.04 21.49
N TYR A 370 20.97 10.48 20.39
CA TYR A 370 19.59 9.98 20.33
C TYR A 370 19.36 8.72 21.16
N VAL A 371 20.35 7.86 21.29
CA VAL A 371 20.27 6.63 22.09
C VAL A 371 20.13 6.92 23.59
N GLN A 372 20.85 7.92 24.11
CA GLN A 372 20.93 8.19 25.55
C GLN A 372 19.56 8.39 26.26
N PRO A 373 18.65 9.22 25.74
CA PRO A 373 17.35 9.42 26.40
C PRO A 373 16.40 8.22 26.32
N HIS A 374 16.75 7.18 25.52
CA HIS A 374 15.92 6.01 25.27
C HIS A 374 16.50 4.70 25.83
N LEU A 375 17.43 4.76 26.79
CA LEU A 375 18.08 3.55 27.32
C LEU A 375 17.09 2.54 27.92
N GLU A 376 16.03 3.01 28.59
CA GLU A 376 14.99 2.12 29.11
C GLU A 376 14.21 1.43 27.99
N ASP A 377 13.81 2.16 26.95
CA ASP A 377 13.13 1.59 25.78
C ASP A 377 14.02 0.58 25.06
N ILE A 378 15.32 0.87 24.94
CA ILE A 378 16.32 -0.03 24.34
C ILE A 378 16.43 -1.31 25.16
N GLY A 379 16.40 -1.23 26.49
CA GLY A 379 16.38 -2.42 27.35
C GLY A 379 15.16 -3.32 27.10
N VAL A 380 13.98 -2.71 26.93
CA VAL A 380 12.74 -3.43 26.57
C VAL A 380 12.86 -4.03 25.18
N ASP A 381 13.38 -3.27 24.22
CA ASP A 381 13.56 -3.74 22.84
C ASP A 381 14.58 -4.90 22.78
N ALA A 382 15.68 -4.83 23.56
CA ALA A 382 16.64 -5.92 23.67
C ALA A 382 16.00 -7.20 24.21
N ALA A 383 15.21 -7.10 25.28
CA ALA A 383 14.47 -8.24 25.83
C ALA A 383 13.48 -8.83 24.82
N ALA A 384 12.83 -8.00 24.01
CA ALA A 384 11.92 -8.47 22.95
C ALA A 384 12.69 -9.18 21.82
N ILE A 385 13.89 -8.71 21.45
CA ILE A 385 14.74 -9.34 20.45
C ILE A 385 15.21 -10.74 20.92
N GLU A 386 15.52 -10.92 22.19
CA GLU A 386 15.93 -12.25 22.74
C GLU A 386 14.80 -13.29 22.66
N GLN A 387 13.55 -12.87 22.52
CA GLN A 387 12.40 -13.76 22.33
C GLN A 387 12.17 -14.15 20.84
N LEU A 388 12.91 -13.54 19.90
CA LEU A 388 12.81 -13.87 18.48
C LEU A 388 13.33 -15.30 18.19
N PRO A 389 12.76 -15.99 17.19
CA PRO A 389 13.37 -17.19 16.64
C PRO A 389 14.81 -16.92 16.22
N SER A 390 15.74 -17.85 16.51
CA SER A 390 17.18 -17.68 16.29
C SER A 390 17.57 -17.14 14.90
N PRO A 391 16.97 -17.56 13.77
CA PRO A 391 17.29 -17.00 12.46
C PRO A 391 16.91 -15.50 12.35
N VAL A 392 15.75 -15.12 12.88
CA VAL A 392 15.28 -13.72 12.84
C VAL A 392 16.13 -12.85 13.76
N GLN A 393 16.48 -13.34 14.95
CA GLN A 393 17.35 -12.67 15.89
C GLN A 393 18.71 -12.34 15.26
N LYS A 394 19.31 -13.30 14.53
CA LYS A 394 20.57 -13.09 13.80
C LYS A 394 20.44 -11.99 12.74
N VAL A 395 19.37 -11.99 11.96
CA VAL A 395 19.09 -10.97 10.94
C VAL A 395 18.95 -9.60 11.62
N VAL A 396 18.13 -9.46 12.64
CA VAL A 396 17.94 -8.19 13.36
C VAL A 396 19.26 -7.67 13.92
N LYS A 397 20.03 -8.50 14.62
CA LYS A 397 21.32 -8.11 15.20
C LYS A 397 22.36 -7.73 14.14
N SER A 398 22.31 -8.30 12.94
CA SER A 398 23.22 -7.93 11.85
C SER A 398 22.91 -6.58 11.18
N ILE A 399 21.67 -6.13 11.28
CA ILE A 399 21.22 -4.85 10.71
C ILE A 399 21.43 -3.69 11.69
N LEU A 400 21.26 -3.94 13.00
CA LEU A 400 21.32 -2.91 14.03
C LEU A 400 22.67 -2.18 14.04
N PRO A 401 22.65 -0.84 14.25
CA PRO A 401 23.87 -0.06 14.35
C PRO A 401 24.81 -0.55 15.45
N LYS A 402 26.10 -0.48 15.20
CA LYS A 402 27.11 -0.75 16.23
C LYS A 402 26.90 0.21 17.40
N GLY A 403 26.86 -0.32 18.60
CA GLY A 403 26.67 0.49 19.82
C GLY A 403 25.24 0.74 20.23
N TYR A 404 24.22 0.29 19.43
CA TYR A 404 22.82 0.41 19.85
C TYR A 404 22.61 -0.27 21.21
N PHE A 405 23.08 -1.51 21.41
CA PHE A 405 22.99 -2.23 22.69
C PHE A 405 24.20 -2.03 23.62
N ALA A 406 25.32 -1.44 23.13
CA ALA A 406 26.50 -1.24 23.96
C ALA A 406 26.27 -0.28 25.15
N LYS A 407 25.11 0.38 25.17
CA LYS A 407 24.69 1.32 26.22
C LYS A 407 23.39 0.89 26.91
N ALA A 408 22.86 -0.30 26.59
CA ALA A 408 21.84 -0.89 27.44
C ALA A 408 22.45 -1.11 28.84
N PRO A 409 21.71 -0.82 29.92
CA PRO A 409 22.21 -1.07 31.25
C PRO A 409 22.63 -2.53 31.35
N ASP A 410 23.88 -2.77 31.79
CA ASP A 410 24.33 -4.11 32.12
C ASP A 410 23.27 -4.73 33.02
N SER A 411 22.82 -5.92 32.66
CA SER A 411 21.92 -6.68 33.53
C SER A 411 22.59 -6.70 34.91
N PRO A 412 21.88 -6.35 35.99
CA PRO A 412 22.48 -6.44 37.28
C PRO A 412 23.03 -7.84 37.47
N GLU A 413 24.34 -7.95 37.60
CA GLU A 413 24.98 -9.21 37.94
C GLU A 413 24.27 -9.76 39.19
N ALA A 414 23.75 -10.99 39.04
CA ALA A 414 23.09 -11.71 40.09
C ALA A 414 24.05 -12.14 41.19
#